data_9e5594572f53bc188fe51121146b8b4a
#
_entry.id   9e5594572f53bc188fe51121146b8b4a
#
_cell.length_a   1.000
_cell.length_b   1.000
_cell.length_c   1.000
_cell.angle_alpha   90.00
_cell.angle_beta   90.00
_cell.angle_gamma   90.00
#
_symmetry.space_group_name_H-M   'P 1'
#
loop_
_entity.id
_entity.type
_entity.pdbx_description
1 polymer ?
#
loop_
_entity_poly.entity_id
_entity_poly.type
_entity_poly.pdbx_seq_one_letter_code
_entity_poly.pdbx_strand_id
1 'polypeptide(L)'
;MRPSINLVVNALWLTSLSTPSVAAPSNGNYGLKGPELKHWPAQAAKALNKMIARNANNGRYAVFDMDNTSYQFDLEESLLPYLENKGVLTRETMDPALKLVPFKDTKKHKESLYSYYLRLCEIEDAVCYPWAAQIFSGFPLGELKGYVDELMAYNKTIPTTYFEDDKVTATEVSPPKIFEGQVELYNRLMANGIKVYVVSAASEELVRMVASDPKYGYNVPPQNVIGVSLFLKTKKGEITTARKQIEDGVYTQKTQKQNLDAEMTPWLWAPATWKSGKWAAILTYIDEWNRPILAGGDTPDSDGPMIFQGVDVARGGIHLWVDRKPAYREQIDGMIKNNTIAQKKEGLPVTADKNWVFVKPTELH
;
A
#
# COMPACT_ATOMS: atom_id res chain seq x y z
N MET A 1 -13.81 -41.14 22.86
CA MET A 1 -12.38 -41.33 23.15
C MET A 1 -11.60 -40.29 22.32
N ARG A 2 -11.01 -39.30 22.97
CA ARG A 2 -10.15 -38.31 22.32
C ARG A 2 -8.71 -38.73 22.52
N PRO A 3 -7.82 -38.73 21.52
CA PRO A 3 -6.41 -38.99 21.75
C PRO A 3 -5.74 -37.71 22.28
N SER A 4 -5.01 -37.88 23.37
CA SER A 4 -4.14 -36.87 23.96
C SER A 4 -2.86 -36.72 23.12
N ILE A 5 -2.58 -35.55 22.62
CA ILE A 5 -1.32 -35.20 21.95
C ILE A 5 -0.33 -34.77 23.04
N ASN A 6 0.71 -35.60 23.29
CA ASN A 6 1.82 -35.21 24.13
C ASN A 6 2.74 -34.26 23.34
N LEU A 7 2.81 -33.00 23.76
CA LEU A 7 3.78 -32.04 23.25
C LEU A 7 5.15 -32.32 23.91
N VAL A 8 6.10 -32.83 23.14
CA VAL A 8 7.49 -32.89 23.58
C VAL A 8 8.15 -31.54 23.28
N VAL A 9 8.40 -30.77 24.34
CA VAL A 9 9.16 -29.53 24.26
C VAL A 9 10.64 -29.85 24.23
N ASN A 10 11.25 -29.81 23.06
CA ASN A 10 12.72 -29.88 22.95
C ASN A 10 13.29 -28.44 23.22
N ALA A 11 13.97 -28.31 24.35
CA ALA A 11 14.75 -27.12 24.67
C ALA A 11 15.98 -27.06 23.77
N LEU A 12 15.94 -26.19 22.76
CA LEU A 12 17.10 -25.82 21.93
C LEU A 12 17.95 -24.80 22.69
N TRP A 13 19.17 -25.21 23.02
CA TRP A 13 20.22 -24.31 23.54
C TRP A 13 20.63 -23.32 22.45
N LEU A 14 20.29 -22.05 22.63
CA LEU A 14 20.78 -20.95 21.81
C LEU A 14 22.24 -20.65 22.19
N THR A 15 23.18 -21.13 21.41
CA THR A 15 24.55 -20.61 21.43
C THR A 15 24.54 -19.24 20.75
N SER A 16 24.83 -18.19 21.52
CA SER A 16 25.02 -16.84 21.02
C SER A 16 26.26 -16.78 20.14
N LEU A 17 26.08 -16.86 18.82
CA LEU A 17 27.11 -16.48 17.85
C LEU A 17 27.20 -14.94 17.84
N SER A 18 28.23 -14.41 18.47
CA SER A 18 28.60 -13.01 18.36
C SER A 18 29.01 -12.70 16.92
N THR A 19 28.12 -12.05 16.16
CA THR A 19 28.45 -11.50 14.84
C THR A 19 29.46 -10.35 15.01
N PRO A 20 30.55 -10.32 14.23
CA PRO A 20 31.47 -9.18 14.29
C PRO A 20 30.74 -7.88 13.91
N SER A 21 30.82 -6.91 14.80
CA SER A 21 30.33 -5.55 14.56
C SER A 21 31.23 -4.93 13.49
N VAL A 22 30.76 -4.85 12.26
CA VAL A 22 31.40 -4.02 11.22
C VAL A 22 31.13 -2.57 11.59
N ALA A 23 32.18 -1.85 12.00
CA ALA A 23 32.11 -0.42 12.28
C ALA A 23 31.63 0.33 11.02
N ALA A 24 30.55 1.12 11.15
CA ALA A 24 30.05 1.93 10.06
C ALA A 24 31.07 3.02 9.67
N PRO A 25 31.30 3.27 8.37
CA PRO A 25 32.24 4.31 7.92
C PRO A 25 31.78 5.70 8.41
N SER A 26 32.72 6.49 8.89
CA SER A 26 32.51 7.76 9.60
C SER A 26 32.05 8.94 8.73
N ASN A 27 32.01 8.80 7.42
CA ASN A 27 31.70 9.88 6.46
C ASN A 27 30.50 9.51 5.59
N GLY A 28 29.29 9.45 6.04
CA GLY A 28 28.02 9.46 5.28
C GLY A 28 27.91 8.78 3.89
N ASN A 29 29.02 8.45 3.27
CA ASN A 29 29.09 7.72 2.01
C ASN A 29 29.31 6.23 2.29
N TYR A 30 28.18 5.52 2.46
CA TYR A 30 28.16 4.08 2.78
C TYR A 30 28.50 3.17 1.58
N GLY A 31 28.99 3.69 0.45
CA GLY A 31 29.23 2.91 -0.77
C GLY A 31 27.94 2.32 -1.38
N LEU A 32 26.80 2.91 -1.08
CA LEU A 32 25.49 2.44 -1.54
C LEU A 32 25.32 2.70 -3.04
N LYS A 33 24.67 1.74 -3.71
CA LYS A 33 24.28 1.83 -5.12
C LYS A 33 22.92 2.54 -5.29
N GLY A 34 22.60 2.89 -6.53
CA GLY A 34 21.33 3.53 -6.89
C GLY A 34 21.32 5.03 -6.67
N PRO A 35 20.17 5.69 -6.85
CA PRO A 35 20.06 7.15 -6.73
C PRO A 35 20.36 7.62 -5.31
N GLU A 36 20.84 8.85 -5.18
CA GLU A 36 20.93 9.53 -3.89
C GLU A 36 19.51 9.95 -3.43
N LEU A 37 19.32 10.04 -2.11
CA LEU A 37 18.06 10.50 -1.50
C LEU A 37 18.04 12.03 -1.45
N LYS A 38 17.93 12.68 -2.60
CA LYS A 38 18.00 14.15 -2.75
C LYS A 38 16.72 14.84 -2.32
N HIS A 39 15.58 14.19 -2.57
CA HIS A 39 14.25 14.68 -2.19
C HIS A 39 13.83 14.12 -0.82
N TRP A 40 14.78 14.06 0.11
CA TRP A 40 14.58 13.70 1.51
C TRP A 40 15.25 14.70 2.42
N PRO A 41 14.67 15.05 3.57
CA PRO A 41 15.38 15.80 4.62
C PRO A 41 16.69 15.12 4.97
N ALA A 42 17.76 15.88 5.13
CA ALA A 42 19.12 15.36 5.31
C ALA A 42 19.22 14.33 6.46
N GLN A 43 18.50 14.58 7.57
CA GLN A 43 18.49 13.66 8.71
C GLN A 43 17.77 12.35 8.37
N ALA A 44 16.65 12.40 7.66
CA ALA A 44 15.90 11.23 7.19
C ALA A 44 16.76 10.42 6.19
N ALA A 45 17.34 11.08 5.19
CA ALA A 45 18.25 10.47 4.22
C ALA A 45 19.43 9.75 4.90
N LYS A 46 20.03 10.37 5.92
CA LYS A 46 21.10 9.76 6.71
C LYS A 46 20.66 8.49 7.45
N ALA A 47 19.48 8.53 8.09
CA ALA A 47 18.91 7.39 8.80
C ALA A 47 18.60 6.23 7.83
N LEU A 48 17.93 6.52 6.70
CA LEU A 48 17.62 5.56 5.66
C LEU A 48 18.89 4.94 5.06
N ASN A 49 19.87 5.74 4.69
CA ASN A 49 21.15 5.25 4.16
C ASN A 49 21.90 4.34 5.15
N LYS A 50 21.90 4.68 6.44
CA LYS A 50 22.48 3.84 7.49
C LYS A 50 21.78 2.49 7.60
N MET A 51 20.44 2.49 7.56
CA MET A 51 19.62 1.27 7.58
C MET A 51 19.88 0.40 6.33
N ILE A 52 19.91 1.00 5.14
CA ILE A 52 20.21 0.33 3.88
C ILE A 52 21.59 -0.32 3.93
N ALA A 53 22.64 0.43 4.31
CA ALA A 53 24.02 -0.08 4.40
C ALA A 53 24.14 -1.28 5.33
N ARG A 54 23.43 -1.24 6.46
CA ARG A 54 23.44 -2.34 7.43
C ARG A 54 22.80 -3.62 6.92
N ASN A 55 21.84 -3.50 6.01
CA ASN A 55 20.97 -4.60 5.56
C ASN A 55 21.19 -4.98 4.08
N ALA A 56 22.11 -4.32 3.38
CA ALA A 56 22.36 -4.55 1.96
C ALA A 56 22.75 -6.00 1.65
N ASN A 57 22.17 -6.56 0.58
CA ASN A 57 22.47 -7.91 0.05
C ASN A 57 22.29 -9.06 1.07
N ASN A 58 21.45 -8.88 2.08
CA ASN A 58 21.20 -9.88 3.15
C ASN A 58 19.79 -10.51 3.04
N GLY A 59 19.19 -10.53 1.84
CA GLY A 59 17.86 -11.12 1.62
C GLY A 59 16.72 -10.38 2.32
N ARG A 60 16.95 -9.10 2.69
CA ARG A 60 15.97 -8.28 3.42
C ARG A 60 14.95 -7.65 2.47
N TYR A 61 13.86 -7.16 3.05
CA TYR A 61 12.81 -6.48 2.32
C TYR A 61 12.25 -5.28 3.10
N ALA A 62 11.62 -4.38 2.35
CA ALA A 62 10.87 -3.23 2.83
C ALA A 62 9.43 -3.32 2.32
N VAL A 63 8.48 -2.82 3.07
CA VAL A 63 7.06 -2.75 2.70
C VAL A 63 6.56 -1.32 2.77
N PHE A 64 5.71 -0.94 1.83
CA PHE A 64 5.12 0.39 1.77
C PHE A 64 3.64 0.31 1.46
N ASP A 65 2.86 1.19 2.06
CA ASP A 65 1.57 1.56 1.50
C ASP A 65 1.75 2.39 0.22
N MET A 66 0.70 2.57 -0.56
CA MET A 66 0.80 3.28 -1.83
C MET A 66 0.19 4.68 -1.77
N ASP A 67 -1.12 4.79 -1.59
CA ASP A 67 -1.84 6.06 -1.59
C ASP A 67 -1.39 6.94 -0.42
N ASN A 68 -1.07 8.20 -0.70
CA ASN A 68 -0.54 9.17 0.26
C ASN A 68 0.78 8.80 0.97
N THR A 69 1.30 7.60 0.74
CA THR A 69 2.60 7.12 1.26
C THR A 69 3.67 7.14 0.18
N SER A 70 3.40 6.53 -0.97
CA SER A 70 4.36 6.40 -2.07
C SER A 70 4.17 7.46 -3.15
N TYR A 71 2.98 7.95 -3.33
CA TYR A 71 2.61 9.18 -4.04
C TYR A 71 1.60 9.97 -3.22
N GLN A 72 1.44 11.26 -3.50
CA GLN A 72 0.45 12.11 -2.85
C GLN A 72 -0.94 11.88 -3.46
N PHE A 73 -1.97 11.94 -2.65
CA PHE A 73 -3.38 11.70 -2.95
C PHE A 73 -3.68 10.22 -3.22
N ASP A 74 -4.94 9.92 -3.53
CA ASP A 74 -5.46 8.58 -3.64
C ASP A 74 -5.87 8.27 -5.08
N LEU A 75 -5.42 7.12 -5.60
CA LEU A 75 -5.64 6.73 -6.98
C LEU A 75 -7.11 6.37 -7.24
N GLU A 76 -7.69 5.50 -6.41
CA GLU A 76 -9.07 5.04 -6.61
C GLU A 76 -10.07 6.16 -6.32
N GLU A 77 -9.84 6.90 -5.22
CA GLU A 77 -10.71 8.01 -4.83
C GLU A 77 -10.75 9.11 -5.89
N SER A 78 -9.67 9.31 -6.64
CA SER A 78 -9.62 10.28 -7.74
C SER A 78 -10.08 9.71 -9.09
N LEU A 79 -9.80 8.43 -9.36
CA LEU A 79 -10.21 7.78 -10.61
C LEU A 79 -11.74 7.67 -10.71
N LEU A 80 -12.42 7.45 -9.60
CA LEU A 80 -13.87 7.31 -9.54
C LEU A 80 -14.60 8.54 -10.10
N PRO A 81 -14.47 9.77 -9.55
CA PRO A 81 -15.11 10.96 -10.12
C PRO A 81 -14.52 11.35 -11.48
N TYR A 82 -13.28 11.00 -11.80
CA TYR A 82 -12.69 11.24 -13.11
C TYR A 82 -13.43 10.47 -14.20
N LEU A 83 -13.70 9.17 -13.99
CA LEU A 83 -14.44 8.33 -14.93
C LEU A 83 -15.93 8.68 -14.97
N GLU A 84 -16.52 9.08 -13.82
CA GLU A 84 -17.89 9.51 -13.74
C GLU A 84 -18.11 10.79 -14.57
N ASN A 85 -17.22 11.79 -14.44
CA ASN A 85 -17.27 13.02 -15.22
C ASN A 85 -17.05 12.80 -16.73
N LYS A 86 -16.32 11.76 -17.11
CA LYS A 86 -16.19 11.34 -18.51
C LYS A 86 -17.40 10.57 -19.03
N GLY A 87 -18.35 10.20 -18.16
CA GLY A 87 -19.50 9.35 -18.51
C GLY A 87 -19.14 7.90 -18.84
N VAL A 88 -17.94 7.45 -18.45
CA VAL A 88 -17.42 6.11 -18.71
C VAL A 88 -17.90 5.14 -17.63
N LEU A 89 -17.78 5.54 -16.37
CA LEU A 89 -18.28 4.81 -15.22
C LEU A 89 -19.35 5.65 -14.55
N THR A 90 -20.59 5.16 -14.56
CA THR A 90 -21.74 5.87 -13.98
C THR A 90 -22.56 4.88 -13.13
N ARG A 91 -23.47 5.40 -12.36
CA ARG A 91 -24.41 4.58 -11.58
C ARG A 91 -25.33 3.69 -12.45
N GLU A 92 -25.48 4.00 -13.72
CA GLU A 92 -26.24 3.24 -14.71
C GLU A 92 -25.37 2.16 -15.38
N THR A 93 -24.06 2.34 -15.46
CA THR A 93 -23.11 1.40 -16.11
C THR A 93 -22.36 0.52 -15.10
N MET A 94 -22.32 0.89 -13.82
CA MET A 94 -21.71 0.06 -12.79
C MET A 94 -22.40 -1.30 -12.67
N ASP A 95 -21.68 -2.32 -12.20
CA ASP A 95 -22.26 -3.62 -11.91
C ASP A 95 -23.41 -3.47 -10.90
N PRO A 96 -24.64 -3.93 -11.24
CA PRO A 96 -25.81 -3.81 -10.36
C PRO A 96 -25.62 -4.44 -8.97
N ALA A 97 -24.78 -5.47 -8.85
CA ALA A 97 -24.49 -6.13 -7.58
C ALA A 97 -23.76 -5.21 -6.59
N LEU A 98 -23.11 -4.15 -7.08
CA LEU A 98 -22.40 -3.16 -6.26
C LEU A 98 -23.30 -2.05 -5.72
N LYS A 99 -24.57 -2.05 -6.04
CA LYS A 99 -25.57 -1.20 -5.40
C LYS A 99 -25.98 -1.77 -4.03
N LEU A 100 -25.10 -1.61 -3.05
CA LEU A 100 -25.25 -2.19 -1.70
C LEU A 100 -26.36 -1.52 -0.87
N VAL A 101 -26.54 -0.21 -1.06
CA VAL A 101 -27.57 0.61 -0.42
C VAL A 101 -28.28 1.47 -1.47
N PRO A 102 -29.50 1.99 -1.21
CA PRO A 102 -30.14 2.94 -2.13
C PRO A 102 -29.29 4.21 -2.31
N PHE A 103 -29.26 4.77 -3.53
CA PHE A 103 -28.71 6.10 -3.77
C PHE A 103 -29.50 7.17 -3.01
N LYS A 104 -28.81 8.16 -2.45
CA LYS A 104 -29.38 9.32 -1.75
C LYS A 104 -29.70 10.44 -2.75
N ASP A 105 -30.77 10.24 -3.53
CA ASP A 105 -31.20 11.22 -4.52
C ASP A 105 -32.12 12.27 -3.92
N THR A 106 -32.06 13.49 -4.43
CA THR A 106 -33.02 14.55 -4.17
C THR A 106 -33.79 14.88 -5.45
N LYS A 107 -34.83 15.71 -5.36
CA LYS A 107 -35.57 16.19 -6.56
C LYS A 107 -34.68 16.94 -7.56
N LYS A 108 -33.57 17.51 -7.09
CA LYS A 108 -32.70 18.40 -7.89
C LYS A 108 -31.31 17.84 -8.11
N HIS A 109 -30.94 16.76 -7.42
CA HIS A 109 -29.58 16.24 -7.46
C HIS A 109 -29.59 14.70 -7.40
N LYS A 110 -28.88 14.07 -8.31
CA LYS A 110 -28.56 12.65 -8.28
C LYS A 110 -27.23 12.46 -7.55
N GLU A 111 -27.19 11.50 -6.63
CA GLU A 111 -25.96 11.19 -5.90
C GLU A 111 -24.86 10.72 -6.85
N SER A 112 -23.64 11.27 -6.71
CA SER A 112 -22.46 10.82 -7.43
C SER A 112 -21.94 9.47 -6.87
N LEU A 113 -21.17 8.73 -7.66
CA LEU A 113 -20.49 7.53 -7.18
C LEU A 113 -19.46 7.85 -6.09
N TYR A 114 -18.83 9.04 -6.17
CA TYR A 114 -17.93 9.52 -5.13
C TYR A 114 -18.66 9.72 -3.78
N SER A 115 -19.83 10.38 -3.79
CA SER A 115 -20.66 10.51 -2.58
C SER A 115 -21.12 9.16 -2.04
N TYR A 116 -21.51 8.26 -2.93
CA TYR A 116 -21.91 6.91 -2.58
C TYR A 116 -20.80 6.14 -1.90
N TYR A 117 -19.56 6.21 -2.42
CA TYR A 117 -18.37 5.64 -1.80
C TYR A 117 -18.15 6.17 -0.38
N LEU A 118 -18.17 7.49 -0.19
CA LEU A 118 -18.01 8.10 1.14
C LEU A 118 -19.06 7.59 2.14
N ARG A 119 -20.32 7.48 1.72
CA ARG A 119 -21.40 6.94 2.57
C ARG A 119 -21.20 5.45 2.90
N LEU A 120 -20.62 4.67 2.02
CA LEU A 120 -20.24 3.30 2.34
C LEU A 120 -19.14 3.26 3.43
N CYS A 121 -18.21 4.22 3.39
CA CYS A 121 -17.16 4.35 4.43
C CYS A 121 -17.73 4.78 5.80
N GLU A 122 -18.83 5.54 5.82
CA GLU A 122 -19.55 5.84 7.07
C GLU A 122 -20.14 4.57 7.73
N ILE A 123 -20.41 3.51 6.94
CA ILE A 123 -20.89 2.24 7.49
C ILE A 123 -19.70 1.50 8.13
N GLU A 124 -18.66 1.21 7.35
CA GLU A 124 -17.44 0.52 7.80
C GLU A 124 -16.41 0.48 6.65
N ASP A 125 -15.12 0.59 6.97
CA ASP A 125 -14.01 0.42 6.01
C ASP A 125 -14.10 -0.91 5.25
N ALA A 126 -14.55 -1.99 5.92
CA ALA A 126 -14.76 -3.30 5.32
C ALA A 126 -15.86 -3.33 4.25
N VAL A 127 -16.66 -2.29 4.13
CA VAL A 127 -17.68 -2.12 3.08
C VAL A 127 -17.12 -1.29 1.93
N CYS A 128 -16.53 -0.12 2.23
CA CYS A 128 -16.13 0.82 1.19
C CYS A 128 -14.83 0.43 0.48
N TYR A 129 -13.81 -0.09 1.17
CA TYR A 129 -12.54 -0.43 0.52
C TYR A 129 -12.68 -1.56 -0.53
N PRO A 130 -13.35 -2.69 -0.22
CA PRO A 130 -13.64 -3.67 -1.28
C PRO A 130 -14.47 -3.09 -2.41
N TRP A 131 -15.48 -2.27 -2.10
CA TRP A 131 -16.33 -1.65 -3.10
C TRP A 131 -15.52 -0.73 -4.03
N ALA A 132 -14.58 0.07 -3.49
CA ALA A 132 -13.72 0.94 -4.28
C ALA A 132 -12.88 0.17 -5.31
N ALA A 133 -12.40 -1.02 -4.97
CA ALA A 133 -11.73 -1.91 -5.91
C ALA A 133 -12.71 -2.54 -6.92
N GLN A 134 -13.89 -2.98 -6.47
CA GLN A 134 -14.89 -3.69 -7.28
C GLN A 134 -15.61 -2.80 -8.29
N ILE A 135 -15.73 -1.48 -8.03
CA ILE A 135 -16.48 -0.54 -8.88
C ILE A 135 -15.95 -0.46 -10.32
N PHE A 136 -14.69 -0.82 -10.52
CA PHE A 136 -14.05 -0.90 -11.84
C PHE A 136 -14.23 -2.25 -12.54
N SER A 137 -15.13 -3.12 -12.05
CA SER A 137 -15.48 -4.37 -12.71
C SER A 137 -16.12 -4.14 -14.09
N GLY A 138 -15.91 -5.08 -15.01
CA GLY A 138 -16.33 -4.97 -16.39
C GLY A 138 -15.34 -4.26 -17.31
N PHE A 139 -14.32 -3.56 -16.75
CA PHE A 139 -13.29 -2.93 -17.54
C PHE A 139 -12.16 -3.91 -17.88
N PRO A 140 -11.71 -3.96 -19.14
CA PRO A 140 -10.41 -4.56 -19.47
C PRO A 140 -9.27 -3.80 -18.76
N LEU A 141 -8.28 -4.52 -18.24
CA LEU A 141 -7.16 -3.91 -17.53
C LEU A 141 -6.38 -2.91 -18.41
N GLY A 142 -6.31 -3.18 -19.73
CA GLY A 142 -5.66 -2.26 -20.67
C GLY A 142 -6.39 -0.93 -20.83
N GLU A 143 -7.70 -0.94 -20.76
CA GLU A 143 -8.53 0.27 -20.78
C GLU A 143 -8.34 1.06 -19.48
N LEU A 144 -8.43 0.38 -18.32
CA LEU A 144 -8.15 1.01 -17.02
C LEU A 144 -6.75 1.59 -16.95
N LYS A 145 -5.74 0.89 -17.49
CA LYS A 145 -4.37 1.42 -17.58
C LYS A 145 -4.32 2.72 -18.37
N GLY A 146 -5.08 2.83 -19.45
CA GLY A 146 -5.22 4.07 -20.20
C GLY A 146 -5.77 5.20 -19.34
N TYR A 147 -6.83 4.96 -18.60
CA TYR A 147 -7.42 5.95 -17.70
C TYR A 147 -6.53 6.29 -16.50
N VAL A 148 -5.82 5.32 -15.94
CA VAL A 148 -4.80 5.58 -14.91
C VAL A 148 -3.71 6.49 -15.46
N ASP A 149 -3.22 6.23 -16.68
CA ASP A 149 -2.18 7.06 -17.31
C ASP A 149 -2.66 8.49 -17.61
N GLU A 150 -3.91 8.64 -18.02
CA GLU A 150 -4.53 9.95 -18.21
C GLU A 150 -4.68 10.70 -16.88
N LEU A 151 -5.15 10.01 -15.83
CA LEU A 151 -5.32 10.58 -14.50
C LEU A 151 -3.97 11.00 -13.89
N MET A 152 -2.96 10.15 -13.96
CA MET A 152 -1.61 10.45 -13.45
C MET A 152 -0.95 11.63 -14.19
N ALA A 153 -1.35 11.90 -15.42
CA ALA A 153 -0.93 13.07 -16.20
C ALA A 153 -1.85 14.29 -16.00
N TYR A 154 -2.98 14.12 -15.30
CA TYR A 154 -3.95 15.16 -15.12
C TYR A 154 -3.50 16.14 -14.04
N ASN A 155 -3.33 17.40 -14.39
CA ASN A 155 -2.76 18.43 -13.51
C ASN A 155 -3.78 19.41 -12.93
N LYS A 156 -5.08 19.05 -13.00
CA LYS A 156 -6.18 19.83 -12.45
C LYS A 156 -6.90 19.00 -11.39
N THR A 157 -7.67 19.66 -10.54
CA THR A 157 -8.60 19.00 -9.64
C THR A 157 -9.83 18.49 -10.40
N ILE A 158 -10.47 17.48 -9.86
CA ILE A 158 -11.62 16.78 -10.43
C ILE A 158 -12.84 17.21 -9.63
N PRO A 159 -13.77 17.97 -10.22
CA PRO A 159 -14.96 18.41 -9.51
C PRO A 159 -15.91 17.23 -9.26
N THR A 160 -16.50 17.20 -8.08
CA THR A 160 -17.52 16.22 -7.70
C THR A 160 -18.44 16.79 -6.62
N THR A 161 -19.35 15.98 -6.12
CA THR A 161 -20.24 16.37 -5.01
C THR A 161 -20.32 15.22 -3.99
N TYR A 162 -20.62 15.56 -2.74
CA TYR A 162 -20.94 14.58 -1.71
C TYR A 162 -22.06 15.11 -0.80
N PHE A 163 -22.66 14.23 -0.01
CA PHE A 163 -23.58 14.61 1.03
C PHE A 163 -22.82 14.85 2.34
N GLU A 164 -22.93 16.07 2.85
CA GLU A 164 -22.56 16.43 4.21
C GLU A 164 -23.88 16.50 5.00
N ASP A 165 -24.15 15.51 5.81
CA ASP A 165 -25.46 15.21 6.36
C ASP A 165 -26.51 15.05 5.24
N ASP A 166 -27.48 15.95 5.14
CA ASP A 166 -28.53 15.96 4.09
C ASP A 166 -28.31 17.04 3.04
N LYS A 167 -27.17 17.73 3.08
CA LYS A 167 -26.86 18.82 2.16
C LYS A 167 -25.87 18.36 1.10
N VAL A 168 -26.19 18.63 -0.16
CA VAL A 168 -25.25 18.42 -1.27
C VAL A 168 -24.16 19.48 -1.20
N THR A 169 -22.91 19.05 -1.07
CA THR A 169 -21.73 19.90 -1.00
C THR A 169 -20.84 19.64 -2.21
N ALA A 170 -20.46 20.70 -2.93
CA ALA A 170 -19.48 20.61 -4.01
C ALA A 170 -18.08 20.47 -3.42
N THR A 171 -17.26 19.63 -4.05
CA THR A 171 -15.86 19.42 -3.68
C THR A 171 -15.01 19.14 -4.91
N GLU A 172 -13.72 19.08 -4.73
CA GLU A 172 -12.75 18.71 -5.75
C GLU A 172 -11.77 17.68 -5.21
N VAL A 173 -11.47 16.66 -6.01
CA VAL A 173 -10.50 15.62 -5.69
C VAL A 173 -9.23 15.86 -6.50
N SER A 174 -8.07 15.71 -5.88
CA SER A 174 -6.78 15.86 -6.55
C SER A 174 -6.30 14.53 -7.12
N PRO A 175 -5.82 14.49 -8.37
CA PRO A 175 -5.19 13.29 -8.93
C PRO A 175 -3.85 12.99 -8.23
N PRO A 176 -3.35 11.74 -8.28
CA PRO A 176 -2.09 11.36 -7.65
C PRO A 176 -0.91 12.17 -8.20
N LYS A 177 0.06 12.46 -7.32
CA LYS A 177 1.32 13.14 -7.66
C LYS A 177 2.49 12.32 -7.13
N ILE A 178 3.43 12.01 -8.01
CA ILE A 178 4.61 11.23 -7.66
C ILE A 178 5.42 11.95 -6.57
N PHE A 179 5.85 11.20 -5.56
CA PHE A 179 6.87 11.62 -4.63
C PHE A 179 8.24 11.19 -5.16
N GLU A 180 9.02 12.14 -5.65
CA GLU A 180 10.37 11.88 -6.17
C GLU A 180 11.26 11.21 -5.11
N GLY A 181 11.13 11.62 -3.86
CA GLY A 181 11.85 11.00 -2.74
C GLY A 181 11.53 9.52 -2.57
N GLN A 182 10.27 9.11 -2.74
CA GLN A 182 9.90 7.70 -2.66
C GLN A 182 10.45 6.89 -3.84
N VAL A 183 10.42 7.47 -5.05
CA VAL A 183 11.05 6.86 -6.22
C VAL A 183 12.54 6.62 -5.98
N GLU A 184 13.25 7.62 -5.44
CA GLU A 184 14.66 7.48 -5.05
C GLU A 184 14.87 6.36 -4.02
N LEU A 185 14.05 6.33 -2.96
CA LEU A 185 14.17 5.34 -1.89
C LEU A 185 13.94 3.92 -2.39
N TYR A 186 12.92 3.69 -3.20
CA TYR A 186 12.60 2.37 -3.76
C TYR A 186 13.76 1.84 -4.61
N ASN A 187 14.25 2.66 -5.53
CA ASN A 187 15.35 2.26 -6.40
C ASN A 187 16.67 2.09 -5.63
N ARG A 188 16.91 2.91 -4.60
CA ARG A 188 18.08 2.76 -3.74
C ARG A 188 18.04 1.48 -2.92
N LEU A 189 16.88 1.12 -2.34
CA LEU A 189 16.68 -0.15 -1.65
C LEU A 189 16.97 -1.34 -2.59
N MET A 190 16.32 -1.38 -3.75
CA MET A 190 16.50 -2.46 -4.73
C MET A 190 17.92 -2.57 -5.26
N ALA A 191 18.59 -1.44 -5.54
CA ALA A 191 19.98 -1.42 -6.00
C ALA A 191 20.96 -2.00 -4.96
N ASN A 192 20.57 -2.03 -3.68
CA ASN A 192 21.34 -2.63 -2.59
C ASN A 192 20.81 -4.00 -2.16
N GLY A 193 20.05 -4.68 -3.01
CA GLY A 193 19.60 -6.05 -2.80
C GLY A 193 18.52 -6.20 -1.71
N ILE A 194 17.81 -5.11 -1.39
CA ILE A 194 16.65 -5.11 -0.49
C ILE A 194 15.40 -5.15 -1.37
N LYS A 195 14.58 -6.18 -1.24
CA LYS A 195 13.34 -6.29 -1.99
C LYS A 195 12.34 -5.23 -1.52
N VAL A 196 11.61 -4.63 -2.46
CA VAL A 196 10.55 -3.66 -2.15
C VAL A 196 9.21 -4.31 -2.47
N TYR A 197 8.28 -4.22 -1.53
CA TYR A 197 6.90 -4.65 -1.68
C TYR A 197 5.96 -3.47 -1.41
N VAL A 198 4.85 -3.46 -2.11
CA VAL A 198 3.70 -2.58 -1.83
C VAL A 198 2.59 -3.42 -1.21
N VAL A 199 1.99 -2.92 -0.12
CA VAL A 199 0.83 -3.52 0.56
C VAL A 199 -0.21 -2.43 0.76
N SER A 200 -1.16 -2.35 -0.18
CA SER A 200 -2.14 -1.27 -0.27
C SER A 200 -3.56 -1.74 0.07
N ALA A 201 -4.37 -0.84 0.61
CA ALA A 201 -5.81 -1.05 0.79
C ALA A 201 -6.62 -0.85 -0.50
N ALA A 202 -5.98 -0.36 -1.56
CA ALA A 202 -6.58 -0.16 -2.88
C ALA A 202 -6.50 -1.42 -3.77
N SER A 203 -7.16 -1.38 -4.94
CA SER A 203 -7.13 -2.43 -5.95
C SER A 203 -5.70 -2.82 -6.33
N GLU A 204 -5.38 -4.11 -6.19
CA GLU A 204 -4.05 -4.65 -6.52
C GLU A 204 -3.66 -4.32 -7.95
N GLU A 205 -4.60 -4.39 -8.91
CA GLU A 205 -4.33 -4.13 -10.32
C GLU A 205 -4.05 -2.65 -10.60
N LEU A 206 -4.85 -1.74 -10.03
CA LEU A 206 -4.64 -0.30 -10.22
C LEU A 206 -3.31 0.16 -9.60
N VAL A 207 -3.02 -0.30 -8.39
CA VAL A 207 -1.73 -0.02 -7.72
C VAL A 207 -0.56 -0.56 -8.54
N ARG A 208 -0.68 -1.78 -9.08
CA ARG A 208 0.35 -2.39 -9.93
C ARG A 208 0.59 -1.61 -11.22
N MET A 209 -0.45 -1.00 -11.80
CA MET A 209 -0.33 -0.14 -12.99
C MET A 209 0.58 1.07 -12.77
N VAL A 210 0.74 1.53 -11.52
CA VAL A 210 1.64 2.63 -11.16
C VAL A 210 2.96 2.10 -10.61
N ALA A 211 2.92 1.23 -9.61
CA ALA A 211 4.12 0.77 -8.90
C ALA A 211 5.07 -0.04 -9.77
N SER A 212 4.55 -0.80 -10.76
CA SER A 212 5.35 -1.68 -11.61
C SER A 212 5.63 -1.12 -13.01
N ASP A 213 4.98 -0.03 -13.42
CA ASP A 213 5.25 0.60 -14.70
C ASP A 213 6.53 1.46 -14.62
N PRO A 214 7.55 1.16 -15.45
CA PRO A 214 8.79 1.97 -15.51
C PRO A 214 8.54 3.47 -15.77
N LYS A 215 7.42 3.83 -16.41
CA LYS A 215 7.00 5.21 -16.68
C LYS A 215 6.96 6.06 -15.40
N TYR A 216 6.58 5.45 -14.25
CA TYR A 216 6.45 6.15 -12.96
C TYR A 216 7.69 6.03 -12.07
N GLY A 217 8.66 5.22 -12.47
CA GLY A 217 9.98 5.15 -11.86
C GLY A 217 10.10 4.31 -10.60
N TYR A 218 9.03 3.82 -9.98
CA TYR A 218 9.11 2.98 -8.77
C TYR A 218 9.77 1.63 -9.02
N ASN A 219 9.55 1.05 -10.21
CA ASN A 219 10.18 -0.19 -10.67
C ASN A 219 9.92 -1.40 -9.76
N VAL A 220 8.83 -1.41 -9.00
CA VAL A 220 8.45 -2.55 -8.15
C VAL A 220 8.10 -3.74 -9.04
N PRO A 221 8.70 -4.92 -8.84
CA PRO A 221 8.32 -6.11 -9.60
C PRO A 221 6.82 -6.41 -9.43
N PRO A 222 6.07 -6.78 -10.51
CA PRO A 222 4.63 -6.99 -10.44
C PRO A 222 4.17 -7.95 -9.34
N GLN A 223 4.95 -8.99 -9.06
CA GLN A 223 4.69 -9.96 -8.00
C GLN A 223 4.85 -9.39 -6.58
N ASN A 224 5.47 -8.24 -6.45
CA ASN A 224 5.70 -7.58 -5.16
C ASN A 224 4.61 -6.54 -4.83
N VAL A 225 3.57 -6.43 -5.64
CA VAL A 225 2.41 -5.58 -5.36
C VAL A 225 1.28 -6.44 -4.80
N ILE A 226 0.78 -6.06 -3.65
CA ILE A 226 -0.27 -6.73 -2.89
C ILE A 226 -1.34 -5.70 -2.58
N GLY A 227 -2.57 -5.99 -2.91
CA GLY A 227 -3.70 -5.10 -2.71
C GLY A 227 -5.02 -5.85 -2.56
N VAL A 228 -6.13 -5.14 -2.63
CA VAL A 228 -7.47 -5.75 -2.71
C VAL A 228 -7.58 -6.46 -4.06
N SER A 229 -7.67 -7.78 -4.01
CA SER A 229 -7.52 -8.63 -5.18
C SER A 229 -8.87 -9.13 -5.69
N LEU A 230 -9.12 -8.96 -6.99
CA LEU A 230 -10.29 -9.42 -7.70
C LEU A 230 -9.97 -10.61 -8.60
N PHE A 231 -10.95 -11.47 -8.83
CA PHE A 231 -10.85 -12.40 -9.94
C PHE A 231 -10.82 -11.63 -11.26
N LEU A 232 -10.04 -12.16 -12.20
CA LEU A 232 -9.92 -11.66 -13.55
C LEU A 232 -10.55 -12.65 -14.51
N LYS A 233 -11.13 -12.15 -15.59
CA LYS A 233 -11.69 -12.95 -16.67
C LYS A 233 -10.83 -12.77 -17.92
N THR A 234 -10.28 -13.84 -18.43
CA THR A 234 -9.46 -13.82 -19.65
C THR A 234 -10.33 -13.59 -20.88
N LYS A 235 -9.71 -13.24 -22.04
CA LYS A 235 -10.42 -13.16 -23.33
C LYS A 235 -11.14 -14.47 -23.73
N LYS A 236 -10.69 -15.62 -23.22
CA LYS A 236 -11.33 -16.92 -23.44
C LYS A 236 -12.52 -17.18 -22.50
N GLY A 237 -12.81 -16.25 -21.59
CA GLY A 237 -13.86 -16.41 -20.59
C GLY A 237 -13.45 -17.22 -19.35
N GLU A 238 -12.18 -17.59 -19.21
CA GLU A 238 -11.67 -18.33 -18.07
C GLU A 238 -11.46 -17.38 -16.88
N ILE A 239 -11.77 -17.83 -15.68
CA ILE A 239 -11.54 -17.10 -14.45
C ILE A 239 -10.13 -17.39 -13.94
N THR A 240 -9.39 -16.36 -13.59
CA THR A 240 -8.02 -16.42 -13.06
C THR A 240 -7.79 -15.33 -12.02
N THR A 241 -6.56 -15.21 -11.52
CA THR A 241 -6.10 -14.11 -10.66
C THR A 241 -4.76 -13.60 -11.17
N ALA A 242 -4.40 -12.36 -10.85
CA ALA A 242 -3.08 -11.84 -11.18
C ALA A 242 -1.97 -12.70 -10.55
N ARG A 243 -2.16 -13.16 -9.31
CA ARG A 243 -1.19 -14.05 -8.64
C ARG A 243 -0.97 -15.35 -9.39
N LYS A 244 -2.04 -16.00 -9.80
CA LYS A 244 -1.95 -17.22 -10.61
C LYS A 244 -1.19 -16.96 -11.91
N GLN A 245 -1.49 -15.86 -12.59
CA GLN A 245 -0.79 -15.47 -13.82
C GLN A 245 0.70 -15.16 -13.57
N ILE A 246 1.03 -14.55 -12.44
CA ILE A 246 2.42 -14.28 -12.04
C ILE A 246 3.15 -15.60 -11.74
N GLU A 247 2.56 -16.49 -10.95
CA GLU A 247 3.10 -17.82 -10.62
C GLU A 247 3.33 -18.67 -11.88
N ASP A 248 2.42 -18.63 -12.81
CA ASP A 248 2.52 -19.34 -14.09
C ASP A 248 3.50 -18.66 -15.08
N GLY A 249 4.11 -17.53 -14.71
CA GLY A 249 5.02 -16.77 -15.55
C GLY A 249 4.34 -16.07 -16.73
N VAL A 250 3.01 -15.99 -16.74
CA VAL A 250 2.23 -15.32 -17.78
C VAL A 250 2.25 -13.80 -17.59
N TYR A 251 2.20 -13.37 -16.32
CA TYR A 251 2.27 -11.97 -15.96
C TYR A 251 3.66 -11.60 -15.45
N THR A 252 4.48 -11.07 -16.33
CA THR A 252 5.80 -10.49 -15.99
C THR A 252 5.89 -9.10 -16.62
N GLN A 253 6.91 -8.31 -16.28
CA GLN A 253 7.16 -7.04 -16.97
C GLN A 253 7.27 -7.21 -18.51
N LYS A 254 7.74 -8.37 -18.98
CA LYS A 254 7.87 -8.66 -20.41
C LYS A 254 6.54 -9.07 -21.07
N THR A 255 5.62 -9.66 -20.29
CA THR A 255 4.34 -10.19 -20.78
C THR A 255 3.14 -9.37 -20.33
N GLN A 256 3.35 -8.20 -19.80
CA GLN A 256 2.31 -7.30 -19.24
C GLN A 256 1.11 -7.09 -20.19
N LYS A 257 1.34 -7.12 -21.52
CA LYS A 257 0.28 -7.03 -22.54
C LYS A 257 -0.77 -8.13 -22.43
N GLN A 258 -0.40 -9.35 -22.00
CA GLN A 258 -1.35 -10.47 -21.85
C GLN A 258 -2.29 -10.28 -20.66
N ASN A 259 -1.78 -9.70 -19.56
CA ASN A 259 -2.62 -9.36 -18.43
C ASN A 259 -3.58 -8.19 -18.73
N LEU A 260 -3.11 -7.20 -19.50
CA LEU A 260 -3.92 -6.04 -19.90
C LEU A 260 -5.16 -6.41 -20.73
N ASP A 261 -5.19 -7.59 -21.30
CA ASP A 261 -6.35 -8.14 -22.02
C ASP A 261 -7.41 -8.78 -21.10
N ALA A 262 -7.11 -8.99 -19.83
CA ALA A 262 -8.06 -9.52 -18.86
C ALA A 262 -9.04 -8.42 -18.40
N GLU A 263 -10.26 -8.83 -18.06
CA GLU A 263 -11.34 -7.99 -17.54
C GLU A 263 -11.42 -8.15 -16.02
N MET A 264 -11.58 -7.08 -15.27
CA MET A 264 -11.86 -7.12 -13.84
C MET A 264 -13.27 -7.63 -13.59
N THR A 265 -13.40 -8.56 -12.64
CA THR A 265 -14.72 -9.04 -12.18
C THR A 265 -15.10 -8.36 -10.86
N PRO A 266 -16.38 -8.38 -10.45
CA PRO A 266 -16.78 -7.82 -9.16
C PRO A 266 -16.47 -8.76 -7.98
N TRP A 267 -15.83 -9.90 -8.20
CA TRP A 267 -15.62 -10.92 -7.18
C TRP A 267 -14.24 -10.78 -6.53
N LEU A 268 -14.25 -10.63 -5.21
CA LEU A 268 -13.05 -10.65 -4.39
C LEU A 268 -12.53 -12.09 -4.24
N TRP A 269 -11.19 -12.26 -4.26
CA TRP A 269 -10.62 -13.54 -3.90
C TRP A 269 -9.78 -13.49 -2.63
N ALA A 270 -9.55 -12.29 -2.04
CA ALA A 270 -8.88 -11.99 -0.77
C ALA A 270 -7.37 -11.72 -0.89
N PRO A 271 -6.66 -11.40 0.23
CA PRO A 271 -7.22 -11.01 1.52
C PRO A 271 -7.56 -9.52 1.61
N ALA A 272 -8.21 -9.12 2.71
CA ALA A 272 -8.36 -7.72 3.09
C ALA A 272 -6.97 -7.13 3.42
N THR A 273 -6.57 -6.08 2.69
CA THR A 273 -5.24 -5.48 2.81
C THR A 273 -5.28 -4.08 3.47
N TRP A 274 -6.09 -3.96 4.52
CA TRP A 274 -6.15 -2.81 5.42
C TRP A 274 -6.13 -3.26 6.88
N LYS A 275 -5.75 -2.39 7.80
CA LYS A 275 -5.63 -2.69 9.24
C LYS A 275 -4.74 -3.93 9.47
N SER A 276 -5.20 -4.89 10.28
CA SER A 276 -4.47 -6.15 10.52
C SER A 276 -4.25 -6.98 9.26
N GLY A 277 -5.05 -6.76 8.22
CA GLY A 277 -4.90 -7.43 6.93
C GLY A 277 -3.62 -7.07 6.20
N LYS A 278 -3.08 -5.86 6.35
CA LYS A 278 -1.74 -5.51 5.82
C LYS A 278 -0.65 -6.38 6.45
N TRP A 279 -0.71 -6.56 7.78
CA TRP A 279 0.22 -7.44 8.47
C TRP A 279 0.03 -8.92 8.08
N ALA A 280 -1.20 -9.38 8.00
CA ALA A 280 -1.53 -10.73 7.55
C ALA A 280 -1.03 -10.99 6.11
N ALA A 281 -1.15 -10.00 5.22
CA ALA A 281 -0.66 -10.09 3.84
C ALA A 281 0.88 -10.24 3.78
N ILE A 282 1.61 -9.55 4.66
CA ILE A 282 3.07 -9.73 4.78
C ILE A 282 3.40 -11.18 5.13
N LEU A 283 2.75 -11.72 6.16
CA LEU A 283 2.99 -13.10 6.61
C LEU A 283 2.61 -14.14 5.56
N THR A 284 1.55 -13.88 4.80
CA THR A 284 1.00 -14.83 3.81
C THR A 284 1.78 -14.82 2.49
N TYR A 285 2.16 -13.62 2.02
CA TYR A 285 2.64 -13.47 0.64
C TYR A 285 4.11 -13.05 0.51
N ILE A 286 4.73 -12.59 1.61
CA ILE A 286 6.11 -12.09 1.57
C ILE A 286 7.04 -12.99 2.35
N ASP A 287 6.88 -13.05 3.67
CA ASP A 287 7.74 -13.85 4.54
C ASP A 287 7.03 -14.10 5.89
N GLU A 288 6.84 -15.35 6.19
CA GLU A 288 6.21 -15.83 7.43
C GLU A 288 7.11 -15.60 8.66
N TRP A 289 8.42 -15.64 8.47
CA TRP A 289 9.40 -15.70 9.56
C TRP A 289 10.21 -14.42 9.72
N ASN A 290 10.58 -13.79 8.62
CA ASN A 290 11.40 -12.59 8.65
C ASN A 290 10.51 -11.33 8.59
N ARG A 291 10.91 -10.32 9.34
CA ARG A 291 10.25 -9.02 9.36
C ARG A 291 10.91 -8.06 8.37
N PRO A 292 10.16 -7.11 7.80
CA PRO A 292 10.73 -6.05 6.97
C PRO A 292 11.68 -5.17 7.79
N ILE A 293 12.70 -4.65 7.12
CA ILE A 293 13.61 -3.65 7.71
C ILE A 293 13.11 -2.23 7.55
N LEU A 294 12.00 -2.04 6.88
CA LEU A 294 11.27 -0.78 6.77
C LEU A 294 9.81 -1.07 6.49
N ALA A 295 8.92 -0.40 7.23
CA ALA A 295 7.51 -0.30 6.91
C ALA A 295 7.12 1.16 6.82
N GLY A 296 6.52 1.57 5.69
CA GLY A 296 6.08 2.94 5.41
C GLY A 296 4.57 3.04 5.28
N GLY A 297 3.98 4.09 5.89
CA GLY A 297 2.55 4.35 5.86
C GLY A 297 2.22 5.80 6.24
N ASP A 298 0.92 6.14 6.19
CA ASP A 298 0.42 7.48 6.48
C ASP A 298 -0.93 7.49 7.24
N THR A 299 -1.67 6.38 7.22
CA THR A 299 -3.01 6.26 7.83
C THR A 299 -2.96 5.33 9.05
N PRO A 300 -3.16 5.86 10.30
CA PRO A 300 -2.91 5.13 11.54
C PRO A 300 -3.66 3.80 11.64
N ASP A 301 -4.95 3.78 11.36
CA ASP A 301 -5.77 2.58 11.47
C ASP A 301 -5.44 1.54 10.39
N SER A 302 -5.13 1.99 9.17
CA SER A 302 -4.80 1.11 8.06
C SER A 302 -3.39 0.53 8.18
N ASP A 303 -2.38 1.38 8.47
CA ASP A 303 -0.96 1.03 8.41
C ASP A 303 -0.37 0.62 9.75
N GLY A 304 -0.99 1.09 10.86
CA GLY A 304 -0.48 0.87 12.20
C GLY A 304 -0.11 -0.58 12.50
N PRO A 305 -0.98 -1.58 12.24
CA PRO A 305 -0.64 -2.97 12.46
C PRO A 305 0.60 -3.44 11.68
N MET A 306 0.75 -3.04 10.42
CA MET A 306 1.92 -3.35 9.60
C MET A 306 3.19 -2.71 10.17
N ILE A 307 3.10 -1.44 10.60
CA ILE A 307 4.23 -0.68 11.12
C ILE A 307 4.67 -1.22 12.49
N PHE A 308 3.75 -1.33 13.47
CA PHE A 308 4.11 -1.71 14.84
C PHE A 308 4.50 -3.17 15.01
N GLN A 309 3.91 -4.08 14.23
CA GLN A 309 4.21 -5.51 14.30
C GLN A 309 5.28 -5.95 13.31
N GLY A 310 5.45 -5.19 12.22
CA GLY A 310 6.23 -5.60 11.07
C GLY A 310 7.71 -5.25 11.11
N VAL A 311 8.17 -4.21 11.81
CA VAL A 311 9.55 -3.71 11.61
C VAL A 311 10.59 -4.46 12.46
N ASP A 312 11.67 -4.94 11.83
CA ASP A 312 12.83 -5.52 12.51
C ASP A 312 13.77 -4.43 13.08
N VAL A 313 13.34 -3.85 14.20
CA VAL A 313 14.10 -2.80 14.92
C VAL A 313 15.46 -3.30 15.40
N ALA A 314 15.60 -4.58 15.75
CA ALA A 314 16.87 -5.16 16.20
C ALA A 314 17.95 -5.10 15.12
N ARG A 315 17.57 -5.15 13.85
CA ARG A 315 18.47 -4.95 12.71
C ARG A 315 18.59 -3.51 12.24
N GLY A 316 18.09 -2.56 13.04
CA GLY A 316 18.07 -1.13 12.73
C GLY A 316 16.99 -0.76 11.74
N GLY A 317 15.92 -1.56 11.66
CA GLY A 317 14.77 -1.28 10.82
C GLY A 317 14.08 0.03 11.22
N ILE A 318 13.39 0.65 10.26
CA ILE A 318 12.81 1.99 10.35
C ILE A 318 11.28 1.91 10.23
N HIS A 319 10.58 2.58 11.15
CA HIS A 319 9.18 2.97 11.00
C HIS A 319 9.15 4.29 10.21
N LEU A 320 8.67 4.25 8.97
CA LEU A 320 8.54 5.43 8.12
C LEU A 320 7.11 5.94 8.13
N TRP A 321 6.94 7.22 8.43
CA TRP A 321 5.63 7.87 8.48
C TRP A 321 5.57 9.10 7.58
N VAL A 322 4.62 9.11 6.63
CA VAL A 322 4.32 10.30 5.83
C VAL A 322 3.27 11.12 6.59
N ASP A 323 3.72 12.22 7.17
CA ASP A 323 2.97 13.08 8.08
C ASP A 323 2.10 14.08 7.32
N ARG A 324 0.97 13.59 6.77
CA ARG A 324 0.09 14.39 5.89
C ARG A 324 -1.03 15.14 6.60
N LYS A 325 -1.44 14.71 7.80
CA LYS A 325 -2.53 15.31 8.55
C LYS A 325 -2.18 15.42 10.04
N PRO A 326 -2.37 16.61 10.68
CA PRO A 326 -2.10 16.77 12.12
C PRO A 326 -2.85 15.77 12.99
N ALA A 327 -4.11 15.48 12.69
CA ALA A 327 -4.92 14.50 13.42
C ALA A 327 -4.34 13.08 13.34
N TYR A 328 -3.76 12.69 12.19
CA TYR A 328 -3.10 11.39 12.02
C TYR A 328 -1.76 11.34 12.76
N ARG A 329 -1.06 12.47 12.85
CA ARG A 329 0.15 12.58 13.65
C ARG A 329 -0.16 12.39 15.14
N GLU A 330 -1.20 13.01 15.65
CA GLU A 330 -1.65 12.83 17.05
C GLU A 330 -2.02 11.37 17.33
N GLN A 331 -2.76 10.73 16.41
CA GLN A 331 -3.14 9.33 16.53
C GLN A 331 -1.92 8.41 16.56
N ILE A 332 -0.96 8.56 15.62
CA ILE A 332 0.22 7.70 15.56
C ILE A 332 1.11 7.90 16.79
N ASP A 333 1.26 9.13 17.30
CA ASP A 333 1.98 9.42 18.54
C ASP A 333 1.31 8.73 19.74
N GLY A 334 -0.03 8.73 19.79
CA GLY A 334 -0.82 7.96 20.76
C GLY A 334 -0.59 6.44 20.65
N MET A 335 -0.56 5.90 19.44
CA MET A 335 -0.29 4.48 19.19
C MET A 335 1.15 4.10 19.59
N ILE A 336 2.13 4.94 19.34
CA ILE A 336 3.54 4.75 19.78
C ILE A 336 3.57 4.59 21.30
N LYS A 337 2.93 5.51 22.02
CA LYS A 337 2.86 5.49 23.48
C LYS A 337 2.17 4.22 24.00
N ASN A 338 1.01 3.89 23.44
CA ASN A 338 0.20 2.75 23.88
C ASN A 338 0.92 1.41 23.60
N ASN A 339 1.50 1.23 22.42
CA ASN A 339 2.26 0.02 22.09
C ASN A 339 3.53 -0.09 22.95
N THR A 340 4.21 1.01 23.24
CA THR A 340 5.35 1.03 24.16
C THR A 340 4.97 0.54 25.56
N ILE A 341 3.83 1.00 26.07
CA ILE A 341 3.31 0.58 27.39
C ILE A 341 2.93 -0.91 27.35
N ALA A 342 2.23 -1.34 26.31
CA ALA A 342 1.81 -2.73 26.15
C ALA A 342 3.02 -3.68 26.07
N GLN A 343 4.03 -3.36 25.26
CA GLN A 343 5.25 -4.16 25.12
C GLN A 343 5.98 -4.28 26.49
N LYS A 344 6.09 -3.20 27.25
CA LYS A 344 6.68 -3.23 28.61
C LYS A 344 5.88 -4.12 29.55
N LYS A 345 4.55 -3.99 29.53
CA LYS A 345 3.64 -4.77 30.39
C LYS A 345 3.72 -6.26 30.12
N GLU A 346 3.85 -6.65 28.85
CA GLU A 346 3.95 -8.05 28.40
C GLU A 346 5.38 -8.59 28.48
N GLY A 347 6.36 -7.81 28.97
CA GLY A 347 7.78 -8.24 29.03
C GLY A 347 8.43 -8.40 27.65
N LEU A 348 7.87 -7.80 26.61
CA LEU A 348 8.40 -7.86 25.26
C LEU A 348 9.49 -6.80 25.03
N PRO A 349 10.41 -7.02 24.08
CA PRO A 349 11.33 -5.96 23.64
C PRO A 349 10.55 -4.71 23.21
N VAL A 350 10.93 -3.54 23.75
CA VAL A 350 10.30 -2.28 23.37
C VAL A 350 10.83 -1.81 22.02
N THR A 351 10.01 -1.87 21.01
CA THR A 351 10.30 -1.50 19.64
C THR A 351 9.47 -0.32 19.13
N ALA A 352 8.28 -0.13 19.70
CA ALA A 352 7.29 0.82 19.22
C ALA A 352 7.75 2.29 19.22
N ASP A 353 8.67 2.66 20.11
CA ASP A 353 9.23 4.03 20.22
C ASP A 353 10.59 4.20 19.53
N LYS A 354 11.05 3.23 18.72
CA LYS A 354 12.39 3.22 18.13
C LYS A 354 12.39 3.51 16.62
N ASN A 355 13.48 4.14 16.16
CA ASN A 355 13.81 4.26 14.74
C ASN A 355 12.68 4.83 13.85
N TRP A 356 12.01 5.86 14.32
CA TRP A 356 11.01 6.56 13.53
C TRP A 356 11.67 7.59 12.60
N VAL A 357 11.16 7.63 11.37
CA VAL A 357 11.41 8.69 10.40
C VAL A 357 10.05 9.28 10.01
N PHE A 358 9.85 10.54 10.37
CA PHE A 358 8.68 11.32 9.98
C PHE A 358 9.07 12.26 8.84
N VAL A 359 8.25 12.34 7.81
CA VAL A 359 8.47 13.20 6.65
C VAL A 359 7.14 13.78 6.18
N LYS A 360 7.12 15.04 5.79
CA LYS A 360 5.93 15.67 5.21
C LYS A 360 5.85 15.40 3.71
N PRO A 361 4.65 15.35 3.11
CA PRO A 361 4.49 15.26 1.66
C PRO A 361 5.31 16.30 0.88
N THR A 362 5.35 17.53 1.36
CA THR A 362 6.10 18.64 0.74
C THR A 362 7.62 18.48 0.75
N GLU A 363 8.15 17.55 1.53
CA GLU A 363 9.59 17.28 1.65
C GLU A 363 10.05 16.16 0.70
N LEU A 364 9.10 15.52 -0.03
CA LEU A 364 9.35 14.37 -0.92
C LEU A 364 9.25 14.72 -2.42
N HIS A 365 8.96 15.98 -2.76
CA HIS A 365 8.85 16.50 -4.14
C HIS A 365 10.13 17.16 -4.62
#